data_41f0e7a323c3ebc92aea7b2cf0b0328b
#
_entry.id   41f0e7a323c3ebc92aea7b2cf0b0328b
#
_cell.length_a   1.000
_cell.length_b   1.000
_cell.length_c   1.000
_cell.angle_alpha   90.00
_cell.angle_beta   90.00
_cell.angle_gamma   90.00
#
_symmetry.space_group_name_H-M   'P 1'
#
loop_
_entity.id
_entity.type
_entity.pdbx_description
1 polymer ?
#
loop_
_entity_poly.entity_id
_entity_poly.type
_entity_poly.pdbx_seq_one_letter_code
_entity_poly.pdbx_strand_id
1 'polypeptide(L)'
;MSDLSAPLPSLADRARVVQADSGIVGVHFFKQTPVFVLGEEALLFAPVEKRTSVAIHGGGILVSAGDGQRIVTGGDDGKLVSTNRDGDHEVLATDEKKRWVDQVALGPDCAVAWAAGKVAHLRTGKGEARQLELPSTVAGLAFFPKGFRVAIAHYNGATLWFPNAAAKPDVLEWKGSHLGVTVSPDGRFLITTMQEQTLHGWRIVDAKHMRMSGYSARVRSLSWTHDGKALATSGSEQLILWPFEGKDGPMGKQPTMLAQSPSRCSAVACHPRQPVAAAGFSDGSVMLIRLDDGALILAREADGDPVSTIGWSAEGQVLAMGTEGGVGSVLTL
;
A
#
# COMPACT_ATOMS: atom_id res chain seq x y z
N MET A 1 32.98 8.61 -7.27
CA MET A 1 32.67 7.64 -8.33
C MET A 1 32.90 6.28 -7.71
N SER A 2 31.88 5.65 -7.17
CA SER A 2 31.96 4.29 -6.65
C SER A 2 32.11 3.33 -7.82
N ASP A 3 33.06 2.42 -7.71
CA ASP A 3 33.41 1.40 -8.67
C ASP A 3 32.17 0.50 -8.93
N LEU A 4 31.53 0.63 -10.09
CA LEU A 4 30.33 -0.10 -10.51
C LEU A 4 30.65 -1.56 -10.92
N SER A 5 31.85 -2.07 -10.62
CA SER A 5 32.32 -3.40 -11.07
C SER A 5 32.17 -4.52 -10.02
N ALA A 6 31.92 -4.23 -8.76
CA ALA A 6 31.70 -5.26 -7.74
C ALA A 6 30.24 -5.69 -7.69
N PRO A 7 29.95 -7.01 -7.65
CA PRO A 7 28.57 -7.47 -7.47
C PRO A 7 28.00 -6.98 -6.13
N LEU A 8 26.71 -6.62 -6.12
CA LEU A 8 26.02 -6.22 -4.90
C LEU A 8 26.07 -7.37 -3.89
N PRO A 9 26.20 -7.08 -2.58
CA PRO A 9 25.94 -8.08 -1.55
C PRO A 9 24.53 -8.66 -1.74
N SER A 10 24.40 -9.98 -1.64
CA SER A 10 23.14 -10.66 -1.91
C SER A 10 22.66 -11.48 -0.71
N LEU A 11 21.37 -11.46 -0.48
CA LEU A 11 20.61 -12.34 0.43
C LEU A 11 19.62 -13.21 -0.35
N ALA A 12 19.63 -13.17 -1.67
CA ALA A 12 18.65 -13.83 -2.54
C ALA A 12 18.58 -15.35 -2.27
N ASP A 13 19.75 -16.00 -2.10
CA ASP A 13 19.84 -17.44 -1.82
C ASP A 13 19.20 -17.85 -0.47
N ARG A 14 18.98 -16.89 0.43
CA ARG A 14 18.34 -17.12 1.73
C ARG A 14 16.81 -16.98 1.67
N ALA A 15 16.29 -16.48 0.56
CA ALA A 15 14.87 -16.31 0.39
C ALA A 15 14.18 -17.64 0.08
N ARG A 16 13.14 -17.97 0.86
CA ARG A 16 12.27 -19.12 0.60
C ARG A 16 11.27 -18.78 -0.48
N VAL A 17 11.26 -19.56 -1.57
CA VAL A 17 10.30 -19.41 -2.66
C VAL A 17 8.96 -20.04 -2.28
N VAL A 18 7.87 -19.35 -2.62
CA VAL A 18 6.48 -19.80 -2.42
C VAL A 18 5.75 -19.67 -3.76
N GLN A 19 5.46 -20.80 -4.38
CA GLN A 19 4.71 -20.80 -5.65
C GLN A 19 3.22 -20.62 -5.36
N ALA A 20 2.58 -19.60 -5.96
CA ALA A 20 1.14 -19.39 -5.94
C ALA A 20 0.50 -19.92 -7.24
N ASP A 21 -0.81 -20.11 -7.22
CA ASP A 21 -1.57 -20.63 -8.36
C ASP A 21 -2.04 -19.52 -9.32
N SER A 22 -1.90 -18.24 -8.88
CA SER A 22 -2.19 -17.05 -9.69
C SER A 22 -1.33 -15.86 -9.25
N GLY A 23 -1.42 -14.74 -9.98
CA GLY A 23 -0.67 -13.52 -9.69
C GLY A 23 -0.88 -13.01 -8.27
N ILE A 24 0.17 -12.57 -7.61
CA ILE A 24 0.12 -12.02 -6.26
C ILE A 24 -0.13 -10.52 -6.35
N VAL A 25 -1.19 -10.02 -5.70
CA VAL A 25 -1.61 -8.61 -5.74
C VAL A 25 -1.43 -7.89 -4.41
N GLY A 26 -1.15 -8.60 -3.33
CA GLY A 26 -0.92 -8.04 -2.01
C GLY A 26 -0.18 -8.99 -1.08
N VAL A 27 0.40 -8.46 -0.02
CA VAL A 27 1.01 -9.25 1.05
C VAL A 27 0.70 -8.62 2.41
N HIS A 28 0.28 -9.45 3.34
CA HIS A 28 0.01 -9.09 4.73
C HIS A 28 0.67 -10.09 5.66
N PHE A 29 0.61 -9.82 6.96
CA PHE A 29 1.24 -10.68 7.95
C PHE A 29 0.32 -10.93 9.15
N PHE A 30 0.30 -12.18 9.61
CA PHE A 30 -0.10 -12.52 10.97
C PHE A 30 1.17 -12.80 11.78
N LYS A 31 1.60 -11.83 12.59
CA LYS A 31 2.93 -11.82 13.23
C LYS A 31 4.05 -11.92 12.20
N GLN A 32 4.72 -13.07 12.11
CA GLN A 32 5.80 -13.33 11.15
C GLN A 32 5.36 -14.22 9.97
N THR A 33 4.13 -14.71 9.97
CA THR A 33 3.60 -15.53 8.87
C THR A 33 3.09 -14.64 7.76
N PRO A 34 3.70 -14.66 6.57
CA PRO A 34 3.20 -13.93 5.43
C PRO A 34 1.96 -14.60 4.87
N VAL A 35 1.02 -13.78 4.40
CA VAL A 35 -0.17 -14.17 3.66
C VAL A 35 -0.18 -13.40 2.35
N PHE A 36 -0.09 -14.10 1.25
CA PHE A 36 -0.18 -13.53 -0.08
C PHE A 36 -1.64 -13.45 -0.51
N VAL A 37 -2.03 -12.30 -1.04
CA VAL A 37 -3.34 -12.09 -1.65
C VAL A 37 -3.20 -12.42 -3.13
N LEU A 38 -3.96 -13.40 -3.60
CA LEU A 38 -3.96 -13.81 -4.99
C LEU A 38 -4.97 -12.95 -5.77
N GLY A 39 -4.64 -12.61 -7.00
CA GLY A 39 -5.49 -11.78 -7.86
C GLY A 39 -6.81 -12.43 -8.26
N GLU A 40 -6.96 -13.72 -7.99
CA GLU A 40 -8.21 -14.47 -8.10
C GLU A 40 -8.90 -14.53 -6.73
N GLU A 41 -9.40 -15.66 -6.30
CA GLU A 41 -10.37 -15.77 -5.18
C GLU A 41 -9.74 -16.01 -3.81
N ALA A 42 -8.40 -16.18 -3.69
CA ALA A 42 -7.80 -16.82 -2.53
C ALA A 42 -6.77 -15.98 -1.76
N LEU A 43 -6.62 -16.32 -0.49
CA LEU A 43 -5.45 -15.98 0.34
C LEU A 43 -4.54 -17.21 0.47
N LEU A 44 -3.24 -17.02 0.25
CA LEU A 44 -2.21 -18.05 0.41
C LEU A 44 -1.41 -17.78 1.69
N PHE A 45 -1.69 -18.55 2.72
CA PHE A 45 -0.93 -18.55 3.97
C PHE A 45 0.38 -19.32 3.76
N ALA A 46 1.50 -18.70 4.06
CA ALA A 46 2.83 -19.27 3.80
C ALA A 46 3.72 -19.36 5.05
N PRO A 47 3.33 -20.11 6.09
CA PRO A 47 4.23 -20.42 7.20
C PRO A 47 5.43 -21.27 6.70
N VAL A 48 6.41 -21.51 7.57
CA VAL A 48 7.62 -22.24 7.20
C VAL A 48 7.30 -23.70 6.84
N GLU A 49 6.39 -24.34 7.57
CA GLU A 49 6.16 -25.78 7.46
C GLU A 49 5.23 -26.16 6.29
N LYS A 50 4.07 -25.52 6.17
CA LYS A 50 3.07 -25.87 5.16
C LYS A 50 2.24 -24.67 4.70
N ARG A 51 2.27 -24.39 3.42
CA ARG A 51 1.36 -23.40 2.81
C ARG A 51 -0.07 -23.91 2.75
N THR A 52 -1.04 -23.01 2.90
CA THR A 52 -2.46 -23.30 2.77
C THR A 52 -3.15 -22.19 1.99
N SER A 53 -3.88 -22.54 0.94
CA SER A 53 -4.71 -21.61 0.18
C SER A 53 -6.15 -21.69 0.69
N VAL A 54 -6.79 -20.54 0.86
CA VAL A 54 -8.18 -20.43 1.32
C VAL A 54 -8.93 -19.51 0.35
N ALA A 55 -9.89 -20.07 -0.39
CA ALA A 55 -10.79 -19.30 -1.24
C ALA A 55 -11.77 -18.52 -0.36
N ILE A 56 -11.86 -17.21 -0.56
CA ILE A 56 -12.64 -16.27 0.26
C ILE A 56 -13.62 -15.42 -0.53
N HIS A 57 -13.46 -15.35 -1.86
CA HIS A 57 -14.35 -14.69 -2.80
C HIS A 57 -14.85 -15.66 -3.87
N GLY A 58 -15.90 -15.29 -4.57
CA GLY A 58 -16.39 -16.02 -5.75
C GLY A 58 -15.89 -15.41 -7.06
N GLY A 59 -14.87 -14.57 -7.00
CA GLY A 59 -14.27 -13.86 -8.13
C GLY A 59 -12.97 -13.18 -7.69
N GLY A 60 -12.48 -12.23 -8.49
CA GLY A 60 -11.19 -11.59 -8.25
C GLY A 60 -11.15 -10.70 -7.00
N ILE A 61 -10.06 -10.81 -6.25
CA ILE A 61 -9.75 -9.90 -5.14
C ILE A 61 -9.16 -8.62 -5.71
N LEU A 62 -9.84 -7.50 -5.52
CA LEU A 62 -9.46 -6.20 -6.07
C LEU A 62 -8.64 -5.34 -5.11
N VAL A 63 -8.84 -5.55 -3.81
CA VAL A 63 -8.21 -4.76 -2.76
C VAL A 63 -8.05 -5.56 -1.47
N SER A 64 -7.03 -5.25 -0.70
CA SER A 64 -6.82 -5.85 0.62
C SER A 64 -6.17 -4.88 1.60
N ALA A 65 -6.46 -5.04 2.87
CA ALA A 65 -5.80 -4.37 3.99
C ALA A 65 -5.66 -5.32 5.18
N GLY A 66 -4.53 -5.26 5.89
CA GLY A 66 -4.26 -6.09 7.07
C GLY A 66 -3.76 -5.26 8.24
N ASP A 67 -4.17 -5.61 9.46
CA ASP A 67 -3.76 -4.97 10.72
C ASP A 67 -2.96 -5.90 11.64
N GLY A 68 -2.58 -7.07 11.14
CA GLY A 68 -1.87 -8.11 11.89
C GLY A 68 -2.79 -8.99 12.75
N GLN A 69 -4.08 -8.68 12.83
CA GLN A 69 -5.11 -9.49 13.50
C GLN A 69 -6.13 -10.06 12.52
N ARG A 70 -6.37 -9.36 11.43
CA ARG A 70 -7.24 -9.77 10.33
C ARG A 70 -6.74 -9.21 9.01
N ILE A 71 -7.16 -9.84 7.93
CA ILE A 71 -7.03 -9.32 6.56
C ILE A 71 -8.44 -9.08 6.06
N VAL A 72 -8.71 -7.87 5.58
CA VAL A 72 -9.98 -7.52 4.96
C VAL A 72 -9.76 -7.33 3.48
N THR A 73 -10.59 -7.99 2.69
CA THR A 73 -10.51 -8.00 1.22
C THR A 73 -11.81 -7.53 0.61
N GLY A 74 -11.72 -6.85 -0.51
CA GLY A 74 -12.86 -6.51 -1.37
C GLY A 74 -12.69 -7.17 -2.73
N GLY A 75 -13.79 -7.63 -3.31
CA GLY A 75 -13.82 -8.38 -4.56
C GLY A 75 -14.76 -7.82 -5.63
N ASP A 76 -14.62 -8.33 -6.82
CA ASP A 76 -15.51 -8.04 -7.95
C ASP A 76 -16.88 -8.73 -7.81
N ASP A 77 -17.01 -9.67 -6.86
CA ASP A 77 -18.27 -10.28 -6.44
C ASP A 77 -19.14 -9.33 -5.57
N GLY A 78 -18.65 -8.13 -5.28
CA GLY A 78 -19.34 -7.12 -4.49
C GLY A 78 -19.30 -7.36 -2.99
N LYS A 79 -18.43 -8.26 -2.51
CA LYS A 79 -18.30 -8.58 -1.09
C LYS A 79 -17.11 -7.90 -0.46
N LEU A 80 -17.26 -7.62 0.83
CA LEU A 80 -16.21 -7.29 1.77
C LEU A 80 -16.05 -8.47 2.74
N VAL A 81 -14.88 -9.08 2.78
CA VAL A 81 -14.61 -10.29 3.57
C VAL A 81 -13.50 -10.01 4.59
N SER A 82 -13.68 -10.47 5.81
CA SER A 82 -12.65 -10.45 6.87
C SER A 82 -12.16 -11.87 7.12
N THR A 83 -10.85 -12.07 7.12
CA THR A 83 -10.21 -13.37 7.35
C THR A 83 -9.27 -13.27 8.53
N ASN A 84 -9.34 -14.22 9.46
CA ASN A 84 -8.45 -14.32 10.62
C ASN A 84 -7.17 -15.13 10.29
N ARG A 85 -6.29 -15.26 11.30
CA ARG A 85 -5.01 -15.98 11.16
C ARG A 85 -5.16 -17.49 10.90
N ASP A 86 -6.29 -18.07 11.24
CA ASP A 86 -6.56 -19.52 11.11
C ASP A 86 -7.22 -19.82 9.74
N GLY A 87 -7.51 -18.77 8.93
CA GLY A 87 -8.15 -18.87 7.64
C GLY A 87 -9.68 -18.83 7.71
N ASP A 88 -10.27 -18.75 8.91
CA ASP A 88 -11.70 -18.55 9.04
C ASP A 88 -12.07 -17.16 8.54
N HIS A 89 -13.14 -17.07 7.80
CA HIS A 89 -13.55 -15.81 7.17
C HIS A 89 -15.05 -15.57 7.31
N GLU A 90 -15.42 -14.30 7.34
CA GLU A 90 -16.80 -13.82 7.39
C GLU A 90 -17.04 -12.72 6.37
N VAL A 91 -18.21 -12.70 5.79
CA VAL A 91 -18.67 -11.61 4.92
C VAL A 91 -19.16 -10.45 5.79
N LEU A 92 -18.41 -9.35 5.79
CA LEU A 92 -18.76 -8.13 6.55
C LEU A 92 -19.87 -7.33 5.88
N ALA A 93 -19.88 -7.30 4.54
CA ALA A 93 -20.86 -6.58 3.74
C ALA A 93 -20.96 -7.21 2.34
N THR A 94 -22.12 -7.02 1.71
CA THR A 94 -22.36 -7.33 0.30
C THR A 94 -23.07 -6.16 -0.35
N ASP A 95 -22.55 -5.67 -1.47
CA ASP A 95 -23.22 -4.64 -2.25
C ASP A 95 -24.45 -5.26 -2.98
N GLU A 96 -25.63 -4.73 -2.73
CA GLU A 96 -26.90 -5.24 -3.30
C GLU A 96 -26.95 -5.19 -4.83
N LYS A 97 -26.21 -4.24 -5.42
CA LYS A 97 -26.08 -4.08 -6.88
C LYS A 97 -24.88 -4.85 -7.45
N LYS A 98 -24.16 -5.60 -6.63
CA LYS A 98 -22.94 -6.33 -6.98
C LYS A 98 -21.87 -5.43 -7.63
N ARG A 99 -21.78 -4.18 -7.21
CA ARG A 99 -20.68 -3.31 -7.61
C ARG A 99 -19.40 -3.79 -6.93
N TRP A 100 -18.32 -3.62 -7.62
CA TRP A 100 -16.99 -3.95 -7.10
C TRP A 100 -16.70 -3.24 -5.79
N VAL A 101 -16.14 -3.97 -4.85
CA VAL A 101 -15.53 -3.42 -3.64
C VAL A 101 -14.02 -3.35 -3.91
N ASP A 102 -13.57 -2.20 -4.38
CA ASP A 102 -12.21 -1.99 -4.88
C ASP A 102 -11.38 -1.03 -4.01
N GLN A 103 -11.95 -0.57 -2.90
CA GLN A 103 -11.26 0.24 -1.90
C GLN A 103 -11.58 -0.26 -0.50
N VAL A 104 -10.54 -0.43 0.33
CA VAL A 104 -10.67 -0.79 1.74
C VAL A 104 -9.60 -0.07 2.57
N ALA A 105 -9.97 0.34 3.78
CA ALA A 105 -9.04 0.84 4.78
C ALA A 105 -9.44 0.35 6.17
N LEU A 106 -8.46 -0.04 6.98
CA LEU A 106 -8.65 -0.41 8.37
C LEU A 106 -8.39 0.79 9.27
N GLY A 107 -9.25 0.98 10.25
CA GLY A 107 -9.22 2.08 11.19
C GLY A 107 -9.06 1.63 12.63
N PRO A 108 -9.05 2.59 13.58
CA PRO A 108 -8.96 2.28 14.99
C PRO A 108 -10.18 1.47 15.46
N ASP A 109 -10.03 0.77 16.58
CA ASP A 109 -11.09 0.01 17.26
C ASP A 109 -11.84 -0.95 16.33
N CYS A 110 -11.11 -1.67 15.49
CA CYS A 110 -11.66 -2.60 14.49
C CYS A 110 -12.61 -1.95 13.47
N ALA A 111 -12.56 -0.64 13.26
CA ALA A 111 -13.32 0.00 12.19
C ALA A 111 -12.81 -0.44 10.81
N VAL A 112 -13.71 -0.48 9.84
CA VAL A 112 -13.39 -0.71 8.44
C VAL A 112 -14.15 0.28 7.57
N ALA A 113 -13.44 0.92 6.63
CA ALA A 113 -14.04 1.71 5.57
C ALA A 113 -13.83 0.99 4.23
N TRP A 114 -14.84 1.00 3.37
CA TRP A 114 -14.76 0.43 2.03
C TRP A 114 -15.59 1.26 1.05
N ALA A 115 -15.40 1.03 -0.23
CA ALA A 115 -16.19 1.73 -1.23
C ALA A 115 -16.73 0.79 -2.30
N ALA A 116 -17.92 1.14 -2.80
CA ALA A 116 -18.55 0.54 -3.97
C ALA A 116 -19.07 1.66 -4.88
N GLY A 117 -18.34 1.95 -5.96
CA GLY A 117 -18.61 3.05 -6.85
C GLY A 117 -18.42 4.41 -6.17
N LYS A 118 -19.48 5.22 -6.08
CA LYS A 118 -19.43 6.58 -5.49
C LYS A 118 -19.70 6.62 -3.98
N VAL A 119 -19.97 5.49 -3.36
CA VAL A 119 -20.34 5.45 -1.96
C VAL A 119 -19.21 4.90 -1.12
N ALA A 120 -18.72 5.71 -0.20
CA ALA A 120 -17.85 5.26 0.89
C ALA A 120 -18.72 4.79 2.05
N HIS A 121 -18.46 3.58 2.51
CA HIS A 121 -19.11 2.95 3.65
C HIS A 121 -18.12 2.87 4.81
N LEU A 122 -18.64 2.84 6.02
CA LEU A 122 -17.85 2.63 7.22
C LEU A 122 -18.66 1.79 8.20
N ARG A 123 -18.01 0.81 8.82
CA ARG A 123 -18.54 0.04 9.95
C ARG A 123 -17.55 0.18 11.12
N THR A 124 -18.04 0.59 12.27
CA THR A 124 -17.24 0.61 13.50
C THR A 124 -17.11 -0.79 14.07
N GLY A 125 -16.13 -1.02 14.96
CA GLY A 125 -16.01 -2.31 15.66
C GLY A 125 -17.21 -2.66 16.54
N LYS A 126 -18.07 -1.67 16.87
CA LYS A 126 -19.34 -1.90 17.55
C LYS A 126 -20.50 -2.25 16.61
N GLY A 127 -20.23 -2.32 15.31
CA GLY A 127 -21.22 -2.66 14.29
C GLY A 127 -22.04 -1.49 13.76
N GLU A 128 -21.77 -0.25 14.22
CA GLU A 128 -22.45 0.92 13.69
C GLU A 128 -22.05 1.20 12.25
N ALA A 129 -23.02 1.40 11.36
CA ALA A 129 -22.81 1.70 9.96
C ALA A 129 -22.97 3.18 9.64
N ARG A 130 -22.14 3.68 8.76
CA ARG A 130 -22.17 5.05 8.20
C ARG A 130 -21.88 4.97 6.70
N GLN A 131 -22.37 5.94 5.97
CA GLN A 131 -22.04 6.07 4.55
C GLN A 131 -21.94 7.54 4.12
N LEU A 132 -21.20 7.79 3.07
CA LEU A 132 -21.06 9.09 2.44
C LEU A 132 -21.08 8.90 0.93
N GLU A 133 -21.96 9.60 0.24
CA GLU A 133 -21.97 9.68 -1.22
C GLU A 133 -20.99 10.75 -1.69
N LEU A 134 -20.11 10.41 -2.62
CA LEU A 134 -19.09 11.28 -3.21
C LEU A 134 -19.56 11.78 -4.59
N PRO A 135 -18.98 12.90 -5.09
CA PRO A 135 -19.33 13.43 -6.40
C PRO A 135 -18.92 12.51 -7.56
N SER A 136 -17.92 11.65 -7.34
CA SER A 136 -17.46 10.67 -8.32
C SER A 136 -17.03 9.37 -7.65
N THR A 137 -16.61 8.36 -8.42
CA THR A 137 -16.12 7.08 -7.91
C THR A 137 -15.00 7.29 -6.90
N VAL A 138 -15.09 6.59 -5.78
CA VAL A 138 -14.04 6.54 -4.75
C VAL A 138 -12.87 5.76 -5.33
N ALA A 139 -11.68 6.33 -5.27
CA ALA A 139 -10.48 5.74 -5.85
C ALA A 139 -9.36 5.51 -4.82
N GLY A 140 -9.60 5.87 -3.56
CA GLY A 140 -8.67 5.61 -2.47
C GLY A 140 -9.28 5.95 -1.12
N LEU A 141 -8.94 5.16 -0.10
CA LEU A 141 -9.38 5.34 1.28
C LEU A 141 -8.18 5.26 2.22
N ALA A 142 -8.09 6.15 3.20
CA ALA A 142 -7.11 6.06 4.28
C ALA A 142 -7.68 6.64 5.58
N PHE A 143 -7.52 5.94 6.70
CA PHE A 143 -7.77 6.54 8.00
C PHE A 143 -6.66 7.50 8.39
N PHE A 144 -7.02 8.55 9.11
CA PHE A 144 -6.02 9.40 9.76
C PHE A 144 -5.38 8.67 10.94
N PRO A 145 -4.08 8.95 11.22
CA PRO A 145 -3.38 8.32 12.33
C PRO A 145 -3.91 8.78 13.70
N LYS A 146 -4.60 9.92 13.74
CA LYS A 146 -5.21 10.47 14.94
C LYS A 146 -6.62 10.95 14.65
N GLY A 147 -7.52 10.68 15.57
CA GLY A 147 -8.96 10.98 15.43
C GLY A 147 -9.66 9.98 14.49
N PHE A 148 -10.99 9.94 14.57
CA PHE A 148 -11.82 9.06 13.75
C PHE A 148 -12.22 9.81 12.47
N ARG A 149 -11.31 9.83 11.49
CA ARG A 149 -11.44 10.58 10.23
C ARG A 149 -10.91 9.75 9.07
N VAL A 150 -11.57 9.82 7.92
CA VAL A 150 -11.21 9.11 6.69
C VAL A 150 -10.89 10.12 5.59
N ALA A 151 -9.76 9.95 4.92
CA ALA A 151 -9.43 10.62 3.67
C ALA A 151 -9.94 9.76 2.51
N ILE A 152 -10.61 10.39 1.55
CA ILE A 152 -11.24 9.74 0.41
C ILE A 152 -10.78 10.42 -0.87
N ALA A 153 -10.00 9.74 -1.70
CA ALA A 153 -9.61 10.23 -3.01
C ALA A 153 -10.70 9.98 -4.04
N HIS A 154 -10.91 10.94 -4.94
CA HIS A 154 -11.88 10.86 -6.03
C HIS A 154 -11.48 11.78 -7.18
N TYR A 155 -12.26 11.85 -8.25
CA TYR A 155 -12.01 12.81 -9.32
C TYR A 155 -12.16 14.25 -8.82
N ASN A 156 -11.18 15.10 -9.15
CA ASN A 156 -11.04 16.51 -8.75
C ASN A 156 -10.71 16.76 -7.27
N GLY A 157 -10.15 15.77 -6.55
CA GLY A 157 -9.61 16.05 -5.23
C GLY A 157 -9.75 14.93 -4.20
N ALA A 158 -9.80 15.33 -2.95
CA ALA A 158 -10.00 14.43 -1.82
C ALA A 158 -11.01 15.03 -0.83
N THR A 159 -11.80 14.16 -0.23
CA THR A 159 -12.77 14.50 0.83
C THR A 159 -12.26 14.02 2.17
N LEU A 160 -12.32 14.89 3.19
CA LEU A 160 -12.02 14.56 4.58
C LEU A 160 -13.34 14.31 5.29
N TRP A 161 -13.63 13.05 5.56
CA TRP A 161 -14.89 12.64 6.19
C TRP A 161 -14.69 12.40 7.69
N PHE A 162 -15.61 12.96 8.49
CA PHE A 162 -15.70 12.79 9.94
C PHE A 162 -16.96 11.99 10.29
N PRO A 163 -16.90 10.65 10.30
CA PRO A 163 -18.11 9.81 10.38
C PRO A 163 -18.95 10.01 11.64
N ASN A 164 -18.36 10.50 12.72
CA ASN A 164 -19.01 10.77 14.00
C ASN A 164 -19.51 12.22 14.16
N ALA A 165 -19.26 13.08 13.17
CA ALA A 165 -19.70 14.47 13.21
C ALA A 165 -20.89 14.70 12.26
N ALA A 166 -21.81 15.54 12.66
CA ALA A 166 -22.91 16.02 11.80
C ALA A 166 -22.45 17.09 10.78
N ALA A 167 -21.20 17.57 10.90
CA ALA A 167 -20.64 18.55 10.00
C ALA A 167 -20.46 18.00 8.59
N LYS A 168 -20.56 18.87 7.58
CA LYS A 168 -20.22 18.51 6.20
C LYS A 168 -18.73 18.15 6.11
N PRO A 169 -18.36 17.17 5.27
CA PRO A 169 -16.96 16.86 5.01
C PRO A 169 -16.22 18.06 4.41
N ASP A 170 -14.94 18.18 4.75
CA ASP A 170 -14.06 19.15 4.09
C ASP A 170 -13.61 18.60 2.74
N VAL A 171 -13.46 19.46 1.73
CA VAL A 171 -13.02 19.08 0.41
C VAL A 171 -11.69 19.78 0.09
N LEU A 172 -10.71 18.98 -0.33
CA LEU A 172 -9.42 19.44 -0.84
C LEU A 172 -9.45 19.34 -2.37
N GLU A 173 -9.62 20.47 -3.03
CA GLU A 173 -9.83 20.51 -4.48
C GLU A 173 -8.51 20.54 -5.26
N TRP A 174 -8.43 19.68 -6.27
CA TRP A 174 -7.42 19.74 -7.33
C TRP A 174 -7.89 18.92 -8.52
N LYS A 175 -7.88 19.51 -9.73
CA LYS A 175 -8.39 18.86 -10.93
C LYS A 175 -7.56 17.62 -11.32
N GLY A 176 -8.25 16.59 -11.77
CA GLY A 176 -7.65 15.33 -12.26
C GLY A 176 -8.13 14.11 -11.50
N SER A 177 -7.69 12.94 -11.95
CA SER A 177 -8.01 11.66 -11.31
C SER A 177 -7.02 11.36 -10.18
N HIS A 178 -7.51 11.42 -8.94
CA HIS A 178 -6.78 10.95 -7.76
C HIS A 178 -7.13 9.49 -7.52
N LEU A 179 -6.12 8.60 -7.58
CA LEU A 179 -6.33 7.13 -7.63
C LEU A 179 -6.05 6.42 -6.32
N GLY A 180 -5.21 6.96 -5.48
CA GLY A 180 -4.89 6.43 -4.17
C GLY A 180 -4.65 7.56 -3.20
N VAL A 181 -4.69 7.29 -1.91
CA VAL A 181 -4.49 8.28 -0.87
C VAL A 181 -3.69 7.72 0.29
N THR A 182 -2.80 8.52 0.83
CA THR A 182 -2.11 8.27 2.10
C THR A 182 -2.07 9.54 2.94
N VAL A 183 -2.04 9.37 4.25
CA VAL A 183 -1.88 10.46 5.22
C VAL A 183 -0.52 10.30 5.90
N SER A 184 0.20 11.41 6.09
CA SER A 184 1.46 11.35 6.84
C SER A 184 1.25 10.83 8.27
N PRO A 185 2.20 10.09 8.85
CA PRO A 185 2.06 9.50 10.19
C PRO A 185 1.77 10.52 11.30
N ASP A 186 2.16 11.77 11.11
CA ASP A 186 1.83 12.88 12.01
C ASP A 186 0.46 13.54 11.75
N GLY A 187 -0.20 13.17 10.66
CA GLY A 187 -1.53 13.67 10.26
C GLY A 187 -1.53 15.05 9.61
N ARG A 188 -0.36 15.61 9.26
CA ARG A 188 -0.26 16.98 8.71
C ARG A 188 -0.45 17.08 7.20
N PHE A 189 -0.15 16.01 6.47
CA PHE A 189 -0.17 16.00 5.02
C PHE A 189 -1.05 14.87 4.49
N LEU A 190 -1.78 15.16 3.42
CA LEU A 190 -2.49 14.19 2.63
C LEU A 190 -1.88 14.14 1.23
N ILE A 191 -1.54 12.95 0.75
CA ILE A 191 -0.91 12.72 -0.54
C ILE A 191 -1.78 11.78 -1.35
N THR A 192 -1.96 12.08 -2.62
CA THR A 192 -2.66 11.22 -3.58
C THR A 192 -1.76 10.84 -4.74
N THR A 193 -1.90 9.60 -5.19
CA THR A 193 -1.41 9.20 -6.52
C THR A 193 -2.39 9.69 -7.58
N MET A 194 -1.88 10.01 -8.75
CA MET A 194 -2.69 10.55 -9.85
C MET A 194 -2.63 9.64 -11.08
N GLN A 195 -3.58 9.80 -11.98
CA GLN A 195 -3.53 9.16 -13.29
C GLN A 195 -2.32 9.64 -14.11
N GLU A 196 -1.94 10.89 -13.93
CA GLU A 196 -0.71 11.47 -14.46
C GLU A 196 0.51 10.93 -13.68
N GLN A 197 1.69 11.07 -14.27
CA GLN A 197 2.97 10.66 -13.67
C GLN A 197 3.43 11.64 -12.58
N THR A 198 2.56 11.90 -11.60
CA THR A 198 2.81 12.84 -10.50
C THR A 198 2.11 12.36 -9.23
N LEU A 199 2.56 12.89 -8.09
CA LEU A 199 1.76 12.91 -6.87
C LEU A 199 1.24 14.32 -6.64
N HIS A 200 0.07 14.41 -6.06
CA HIS A 200 -0.48 15.65 -5.53
C HIS A 200 -0.70 15.53 -4.03
N GLY A 201 -0.57 16.61 -3.31
CA GLY A 201 -0.79 16.60 -1.87
C GLY A 201 -1.22 17.93 -1.32
N TRP A 202 -1.67 17.90 -0.07
CA TRP A 202 -2.07 19.09 0.68
C TRP A 202 -1.49 19.07 2.08
N ARG A 203 -1.09 20.23 2.55
CA ARG A 203 -0.94 20.47 3.98
C ARG A 203 -2.32 20.75 4.55
N ILE A 204 -2.78 19.90 5.47
CA ILE A 204 -4.21 19.84 5.86
C ILE A 204 -4.66 21.10 6.60
N VAL A 205 -3.79 21.73 7.41
CA VAL A 205 -4.16 22.87 8.26
C VAL A 205 -4.64 24.11 7.48
N ASP A 206 -4.16 24.30 6.27
CA ASP A 206 -4.45 25.48 5.43
C ASP A 206 -4.77 25.11 3.98
N ALA A 207 -4.96 23.82 3.70
CA ALA A 207 -5.20 23.29 2.36
C ALA A 207 -4.16 23.70 1.30
N LYS A 208 -2.96 24.12 1.72
CA LYS A 208 -1.89 24.48 0.79
C LYS A 208 -1.43 23.24 0.05
N HIS A 209 -1.62 23.28 -1.27
CA HIS A 209 -1.31 22.14 -2.13
C HIS A 209 0.16 22.09 -2.54
N MET A 210 0.62 20.90 -2.92
CA MET A 210 1.94 20.63 -3.45
C MET A 210 1.87 19.60 -4.57
N ARG A 211 2.79 19.70 -5.52
CA ARG A 211 2.94 18.74 -6.61
C ARG A 211 4.35 18.15 -6.56
N MET A 212 4.41 16.83 -6.61
CA MET A 212 5.65 16.06 -6.67
C MET A 212 5.71 15.39 -8.05
N SER A 213 6.72 15.73 -8.84
CA SER A 213 6.89 15.30 -10.24
C SER A 213 8.30 14.77 -10.48
N GLY A 214 8.57 14.28 -11.70
CA GLY A 214 9.86 13.68 -12.06
C GLY A 214 9.79 12.16 -12.21
N TYR A 215 8.60 11.61 -12.33
CA TYR A 215 8.36 10.19 -12.56
C TYR A 215 8.31 9.86 -14.04
N SER A 216 8.87 8.73 -14.44
CA SER A 216 8.78 8.19 -15.81
C SER A 216 7.49 7.41 -16.05
N ALA A 217 6.80 6.99 -14.97
CA ALA A 217 5.53 6.28 -15.01
C ALA A 217 4.62 6.69 -13.85
N ARG A 218 3.37 6.21 -13.89
CA ARG A 218 2.42 6.41 -12.79
C ARG A 218 2.92 5.78 -11.49
N VAL A 219 2.83 6.52 -10.40
CA VAL A 219 3.14 6.02 -9.06
C VAL A 219 2.03 5.08 -8.58
N ARG A 220 2.39 3.84 -8.25
CA ARG A 220 1.43 2.82 -7.78
C ARG A 220 1.67 2.41 -6.32
N SER A 221 2.88 2.57 -5.82
CA SER A 221 3.26 2.12 -4.48
C SER A 221 3.88 3.27 -3.69
N LEU A 222 3.43 3.42 -2.45
CA LEU A 222 3.82 4.45 -1.50
C LEU A 222 4.11 3.80 -0.15
N SER A 223 5.17 4.23 0.54
CA SER A 223 5.47 3.76 1.88
C SER A 223 6.14 4.86 2.71
N TRP A 224 5.60 5.16 3.88
CA TRP A 224 6.22 6.09 4.82
C TRP A 224 7.40 5.43 5.54
N THR A 225 8.48 6.18 5.75
CA THR A 225 9.59 5.73 6.60
C THR A 225 9.12 5.53 8.05
N HIS A 226 9.83 4.69 8.80
CA HIS A 226 9.49 4.33 10.19
C HIS A 226 9.32 5.54 11.12
N ASP A 227 10.05 6.62 10.86
CA ASP A 227 9.99 7.87 11.62
C ASP A 227 9.00 8.89 11.03
N GLY A 228 8.35 8.57 9.92
CA GLY A 228 7.37 9.42 9.23
C GLY A 228 7.97 10.66 8.55
N LYS A 229 9.29 10.77 8.45
CA LYS A 229 9.96 11.95 7.91
C LYS A 229 10.10 11.96 6.40
N ALA A 230 9.89 10.82 5.75
CA ALA A 230 9.93 10.72 4.29
C ALA A 230 8.92 9.73 3.74
N LEU A 231 8.57 9.93 2.47
CA LEU A 231 7.67 9.06 1.71
C LEU A 231 8.45 8.43 0.55
N ALA A 232 8.65 7.11 0.61
CA ALA A 232 9.19 6.33 -0.49
C ALA A 232 8.12 6.06 -1.54
N THR A 233 8.49 6.17 -2.81
CA THR A 233 7.55 6.07 -3.93
C THR A 233 8.15 5.29 -5.10
N SER A 234 7.31 4.54 -5.79
CA SER A 234 7.61 3.85 -7.05
C SER A 234 7.41 4.77 -8.27
N GLY A 235 7.48 4.23 -9.49
CA GLY A 235 7.12 4.93 -10.73
C GLY A 235 8.29 5.59 -11.48
N SER A 236 9.51 5.28 -11.10
CA SER A 236 10.74 5.69 -11.81
C SER A 236 11.70 4.50 -11.88
N GLU A 237 12.86 4.65 -12.53
CA GLU A 237 13.95 3.66 -12.59
C GLU A 237 14.76 3.61 -11.29
N GLN A 238 14.20 4.16 -10.22
CA GLN A 238 14.80 4.23 -8.89
C GLN A 238 13.72 4.44 -7.83
N LEU A 239 14.03 4.15 -6.58
CA LEU A 239 13.22 4.56 -5.44
C LEU A 239 13.37 6.07 -5.27
N ILE A 240 12.25 6.79 -5.24
CA ILE A 240 12.22 8.24 -4.97
C ILE A 240 11.73 8.47 -3.54
N LEU A 241 12.52 9.17 -2.74
CA LEU A 241 12.27 9.45 -1.33
C LEU A 241 12.00 10.95 -1.15
N TRP A 242 10.75 11.33 -0.90
CA TRP A 242 10.34 12.70 -0.67
C TRP A 242 10.45 13.09 0.81
N PRO A 243 11.14 14.20 1.13
CA PRO A 243 11.29 14.65 2.52
C PRO A 243 10.02 15.34 3.02
N PHE A 244 9.49 14.88 4.14
CA PHE A 244 8.32 15.45 4.83
C PHE A 244 8.66 16.11 6.16
N GLU A 245 9.93 16.28 6.45
CA GLU A 245 10.39 17.00 7.65
C GLU A 245 10.05 18.49 7.58
N GLY A 246 9.82 19.08 8.77
CA GLY A 246 9.56 20.50 8.93
C GLY A 246 8.11 20.88 8.58
N LYS A 247 7.82 22.18 8.69
CA LYS A 247 6.46 22.73 8.58
C LYS A 247 5.85 22.55 7.18
N ASP A 248 6.68 22.66 6.14
CA ASP A 248 6.22 22.72 4.75
C ASP A 248 6.35 21.38 4.01
N GLY A 249 6.83 20.32 4.68
CA GLY A 249 7.02 19.02 4.05
C GLY A 249 7.96 19.08 2.84
N PRO A 250 7.56 18.52 1.67
CA PRO A 250 8.38 18.49 0.46
C PRO A 250 8.38 19.79 -0.33
N MET A 251 7.58 20.81 0.06
CA MET A 251 7.48 22.08 -0.68
C MET A 251 8.83 22.77 -0.77
N GLY A 252 9.29 23.03 -2.02
CA GLY A 252 10.59 23.68 -2.28
C GLY A 252 11.82 22.82 -2.03
N LYS A 253 11.63 21.51 -1.79
CA LYS A 253 12.72 20.55 -1.60
C LYS A 253 12.82 19.58 -2.78
N GLN A 254 14.02 19.04 -2.98
CA GLN A 254 14.25 17.97 -3.94
C GLN A 254 14.14 16.61 -3.25
N PRO A 255 13.65 15.58 -3.94
CA PRO A 255 13.68 14.21 -3.43
C PRO A 255 15.10 13.63 -3.47
N THR A 256 15.34 12.64 -2.64
CA THR A 256 16.52 11.77 -2.76
C THR A 256 16.17 10.59 -3.67
N MET A 257 17.08 10.27 -4.58
CA MET A 257 16.93 9.16 -5.53
C MET A 257 17.90 8.04 -5.14
N LEU A 258 17.39 6.83 -4.92
CA LEU A 258 18.15 5.69 -4.40
C LEU A 258 17.89 4.43 -5.24
N ALA A 259 18.83 3.49 -5.22
CA ALA A 259 18.71 2.19 -5.88
C ALA A 259 18.36 2.30 -7.37
N GLN A 260 19.20 2.99 -8.12
CA GLN A 260 19.01 3.08 -9.57
C GLN A 260 19.10 1.69 -10.24
N SER A 261 18.15 1.41 -11.12
CA SER A 261 18.04 0.17 -11.89
C SER A 261 17.75 0.51 -13.36
N PRO A 262 18.10 -0.37 -14.32
CA PRO A 262 17.61 -0.24 -15.69
C PRO A 262 16.09 -0.51 -15.79
N SER A 263 15.50 -1.14 -14.77
CA SER A 263 14.10 -1.50 -14.71
C SER A 263 13.32 -0.55 -13.79
N ARG A 264 12.03 -0.39 -14.07
CA ARG A 264 11.18 0.52 -13.31
C ARG A 264 10.87 -0.06 -11.91
N CYS A 265 11.01 0.76 -10.88
CA CYS A 265 10.54 0.47 -9.54
C CYS A 265 8.99 0.36 -9.55
N SER A 266 8.46 -0.80 -9.24
CA SER A 266 7.04 -1.13 -9.26
C SER A 266 6.41 -1.15 -7.86
N ALA A 267 7.17 -1.59 -6.84
CA ALA A 267 6.72 -1.71 -5.46
C ALA A 267 7.76 -1.17 -4.49
N VAL A 268 7.31 -0.54 -3.40
CA VAL A 268 8.16 -0.05 -2.31
C VAL A 268 7.56 -0.38 -0.96
N ALA A 269 8.42 -0.73 0.02
CA ALA A 269 8.01 -0.94 1.41
C ALA A 269 9.12 -0.48 2.34
N CYS A 270 8.85 0.50 3.19
CA CYS A 270 9.79 0.92 4.24
C CYS A 270 9.71 -0.06 5.42
N HIS A 271 10.86 -0.38 5.99
CA HIS A 271 10.96 -1.18 7.20
C HIS A 271 10.27 -0.46 8.37
N PRO A 272 9.47 -1.16 9.20
CA PRO A 272 8.65 -0.52 10.23
C PRO A 272 9.43 0.12 11.38
N ARG A 273 10.72 -0.22 11.57
CA ARG A 273 11.52 0.20 12.74
C ARG A 273 12.92 0.72 12.43
N GLN A 274 13.38 0.63 11.19
CA GLN A 274 14.76 0.98 10.81
C GLN A 274 14.77 1.88 9.58
N PRO A 275 15.82 2.66 9.34
CA PRO A 275 15.98 3.48 8.15
C PRO A 275 16.36 2.62 6.93
N VAL A 276 15.50 1.66 6.59
CA VAL A 276 15.66 0.73 5.47
C VAL A 276 14.37 0.72 4.65
N ALA A 277 14.50 0.64 3.34
CA ALA A 277 13.40 0.40 2.42
C ALA A 277 13.69 -0.80 1.52
N ALA A 278 12.66 -1.48 1.07
CA ALA A 278 12.72 -2.45 0.00
C ALA A 278 12.12 -1.81 -1.26
N ALA A 279 12.79 -1.98 -2.39
CA ALA A 279 12.32 -1.58 -3.71
C ALA A 279 12.29 -2.79 -4.64
N GLY A 280 11.14 -3.08 -5.22
CA GLY A 280 10.94 -4.11 -6.22
C GLY A 280 10.80 -3.51 -7.61
N PHE A 281 11.33 -4.21 -8.60
CA PHE A 281 11.43 -3.71 -9.96
C PHE A 281 10.65 -4.58 -10.95
N SER A 282 10.42 -4.01 -12.13
CA SER A 282 9.68 -4.68 -13.21
C SER A 282 10.42 -5.83 -13.87
N ASP A 283 11.69 -6.03 -13.58
CA ASP A 283 12.50 -7.21 -13.97
C ASP A 283 12.44 -8.35 -12.94
N GLY A 284 11.72 -8.15 -11.84
CA GLY A 284 11.61 -9.12 -10.75
C GLY A 284 12.63 -8.95 -9.63
N SER A 285 13.64 -8.11 -9.79
CA SER A 285 14.63 -7.89 -8.73
C SER A 285 14.05 -7.11 -7.55
N VAL A 286 14.59 -7.36 -6.35
CA VAL A 286 14.29 -6.60 -5.14
C VAL A 286 15.57 -6.19 -4.44
N MET A 287 15.71 -4.90 -4.15
CA MET A 287 16.84 -4.34 -3.42
C MET A 287 16.40 -3.85 -2.04
N LEU A 288 17.18 -4.12 -1.01
CA LEU A 288 17.15 -3.46 0.29
C LEU A 288 18.07 -2.25 0.25
N ILE A 289 17.57 -1.12 0.72
CA ILE A 289 18.26 0.17 0.67
C ILE A 289 18.36 0.72 2.08
N ARG A 290 19.58 0.96 2.57
CA ARG A 290 19.78 1.75 3.79
C ARG A 290 19.63 3.22 3.44
N LEU A 291 18.66 3.90 4.07
CA LEU A 291 18.24 5.24 3.67
C LEU A 291 19.25 6.33 4.05
N ASP A 292 20.12 6.07 5.02
CA ASP A 292 21.09 7.05 5.54
C ASP A 292 22.28 7.29 4.57
N ASP A 293 22.72 6.24 3.87
CA ASP A 293 23.91 6.28 2.99
C ASP A 293 23.68 5.67 1.60
N GLY A 294 22.48 5.12 1.34
CA GLY A 294 22.13 4.52 0.07
C GLY A 294 22.77 3.14 -0.18
N ALA A 295 23.35 2.48 0.83
CA ALA A 295 23.93 1.15 0.69
C ALA A 295 22.85 0.14 0.25
N LEU A 296 23.21 -0.73 -0.70
CA LEU A 296 22.30 -1.67 -1.36
C LEU A 296 22.67 -3.13 -1.03
N ILE A 297 21.63 -3.94 -0.84
CA ILE A 297 21.72 -5.41 -0.73
C ILE A 297 20.64 -6.01 -1.64
N LEU A 298 21.01 -6.99 -2.47
CA LEU A 298 20.06 -7.71 -3.31
C LEU A 298 19.27 -8.72 -2.46
N ALA A 299 17.96 -8.62 -2.45
CA ALA A 299 17.05 -9.51 -1.71
C ALA A 299 16.39 -10.56 -2.61
N ARG A 300 16.26 -10.27 -3.91
CA ARG A 300 15.76 -11.18 -4.94
C ARG A 300 16.42 -10.88 -6.27
N GLU A 301 16.86 -11.93 -6.95
CA GLU A 301 17.42 -11.84 -8.32
C GLU A 301 16.31 -11.50 -9.33
N ALA A 302 16.74 -10.87 -10.43
CA ALA A 302 15.88 -10.62 -11.58
C ALA A 302 15.57 -11.93 -12.31
N ASP A 303 14.31 -12.18 -12.63
CA ASP A 303 13.84 -13.33 -13.41
C ASP A 303 12.87 -12.95 -14.53
N GLY A 304 12.62 -11.64 -14.70
CA GLY A 304 11.71 -11.09 -15.70
C GLY A 304 10.24 -11.04 -15.27
N ASP A 305 9.90 -11.51 -14.06
CA ASP A 305 8.53 -11.47 -13.53
C ASP A 305 8.34 -10.26 -12.61
N PRO A 306 7.57 -9.22 -13.01
CA PRO A 306 7.50 -7.96 -12.28
C PRO A 306 7.06 -8.12 -10.83
N VAL A 307 7.77 -7.43 -9.92
CA VAL A 307 7.37 -7.36 -8.52
C VAL A 307 6.07 -6.54 -8.40
N SER A 308 5.01 -7.17 -7.92
CA SER A 308 3.69 -6.56 -7.72
C SER A 308 3.50 -5.98 -6.33
N THR A 309 4.08 -6.62 -5.31
CA THR A 309 3.89 -6.25 -3.92
C THR A 309 5.09 -6.61 -3.04
N ILE A 310 5.31 -5.81 -2.02
CA ILE A 310 6.33 -6.06 -0.97
C ILE A 310 5.71 -5.67 0.38
N GLY A 311 6.01 -6.44 1.42
CA GLY A 311 5.57 -6.15 2.78
C GLY A 311 6.56 -6.65 3.83
N TRP A 312 6.53 -5.98 4.97
CA TRP A 312 7.30 -6.34 6.16
C TRP A 312 6.41 -6.86 7.25
N SER A 313 6.88 -7.84 8.02
CA SER A 313 6.26 -8.16 9.31
C SER A 313 6.35 -6.95 10.26
N ALA A 314 5.46 -6.84 11.23
CA ALA A 314 5.40 -5.69 12.14
C ALA A 314 6.71 -5.43 12.93
N GLU A 315 7.46 -6.50 13.22
CA GLU A 315 8.78 -6.42 13.86
C GLU A 315 9.92 -6.14 12.86
N GLY A 316 9.67 -6.20 11.54
CA GLY A 316 10.67 -6.02 10.50
C GLY A 316 11.60 -7.23 10.27
N GLN A 317 11.34 -8.35 10.92
CA GLN A 317 12.21 -9.53 10.82
C GLN A 317 11.95 -10.39 9.59
N VAL A 318 10.81 -10.22 8.93
CA VAL A 318 10.44 -10.96 7.72
C VAL A 318 10.02 -9.98 6.64
N LEU A 319 10.63 -10.13 5.48
CA LEU A 319 10.24 -9.46 4.23
C LEU A 319 9.57 -10.49 3.33
N ALA A 320 8.39 -10.17 2.81
CA ALA A 320 7.72 -10.97 1.79
C ALA A 320 7.52 -10.14 0.52
N MET A 321 7.73 -10.76 -0.61
CA MET A 321 7.71 -10.18 -1.95
C MET A 321 6.86 -11.05 -2.85
N GLY A 322 6.00 -10.46 -3.66
CA GLY A 322 5.16 -11.16 -4.62
C GLY A 322 5.31 -10.59 -6.02
N THR A 323 5.10 -11.43 -7.04
CA THR A 323 5.20 -11.07 -8.45
C THR A 323 3.87 -11.20 -9.18
N GLU A 324 3.77 -10.57 -10.35
CA GLU A 324 2.59 -10.65 -11.21
C GLU A 324 2.33 -12.07 -11.72
N GLY A 325 3.39 -12.87 -11.92
CA GLY A 325 3.31 -14.28 -12.35
C GLY A 325 3.05 -15.28 -11.22
N GLY A 326 2.93 -14.84 -9.96
CA GLY A 326 2.56 -15.71 -8.85
C GLY A 326 3.74 -16.34 -8.11
N VAL A 327 4.93 -15.76 -8.20
CA VAL A 327 6.08 -16.20 -7.38
C VAL A 327 6.17 -15.34 -6.13
N GLY A 328 5.96 -15.96 -4.96
CA GLY A 328 6.24 -15.38 -3.66
C GLY A 328 7.67 -15.68 -3.22
N SER A 329 8.31 -14.74 -2.53
CA SER A 329 9.60 -14.91 -1.87
C SER A 329 9.54 -14.38 -0.44
N VAL A 330 10.09 -15.13 0.51
CA VAL A 330 10.08 -14.79 1.94
C VAL A 330 11.50 -14.83 2.47
N LEU A 331 12.00 -13.68 2.92
CA LEU A 331 13.34 -13.50 3.49
C LEU A 331 13.23 -13.21 4.98
N THR A 332 13.88 -14.01 5.80
CA THR A 332 14.06 -13.76 7.24
C THR A 332 15.42 -13.12 7.47
N LEU A 333 15.43 -11.98 8.17
CA LEU A 333 16.61 -11.15 8.44
C LEU A 333 17.16 -11.38 9.86
#